data_72512b59037c060bd2e63ad51d72f402
#
_entry.id   72512b59037c060bd2e63ad51d72f402
#
_cell.length_a   1.000
_cell.length_b   1.000
_cell.length_c   1.000
_cell.angle_alpha   90.00
_cell.angle_beta   90.00
_cell.angle_gamma   90.00
#
_symmetry.space_group_name_H-M   'P 1'
#
loop_
_entity.id
_entity.type
_entity.pdbx_description
1 polymer ?
#
loop_
_entity_poly.entity_id
_entity_poly.type
_entity_poly.pdbx_seq_one_letter_code
_entity_poly.pdbx_strand_id
1 'polypeptide(L)'
;MPLDPTWVPFCRELWSSAEQQQNYLPGVPEGSDLCLTPVSAPENHYFRIKADNRLDADGTLRGTFTVTAEGQSDSNIRRIFTTGFQSEWKNTMERQLLAVSPKARLLSVDYGRNPKDYQSAPIKITFRYEIPDYALKGKDMLCFHPMVMNNLYNQVRSYLRIDTGVKERKYGLKMLVHGWWN
;
A
#
# COMPACT_ATOMS: atom_id res chain seq x y z
N MET A 1 -1.05 -26.64 5.55
CA MET A 1 -1.07 -25.18 5.27
C MET A 1 -0.74 -24.48 6.58
N PRO A 2 0.26 -23.60 6.63
CA PRO A 2 0.54 -22.80 7.82
C PRO A 2 -0.65 -21.90 8.16
N LEU A 3 -0.94 -21.77 9.45
CA LEU A 3 -1.99 -20.91 9.97
C LEU A 3 -1.47 -20.23 11.24
N ASP A 4 -1.45 -18.91 11.21
CA ASP A 4 -1.17 -18.10 12.38
C ASP A 4 -2.45 -17.41 12.83
N PRO A 5 -3.05 -17.84 13.96
CA PRO A 5 -4.29 -17.26 14.44
C PRO A 5 -4.17 -15.82 14.90
N THR A 6 -2.94 -15.31 15.10
CA THR A 6 -2.71 -13.91 15.48
C THR A 6 -2.87 -12.95 14.31
N TRP A 7 -2.81 -13.46 13.07
CA TRP A 7 -2.98 -12.69 11.84
C TRP A 7 -4.40 -12.71 11.28
N VAL A 8 -5.22 -13.64 11.70
CA VAL A 8 -6.64 -13.68 11.35
C VAL A 8 -7.39 -12.68 12.27
N PRO A 9 -8.21 -11.77 11.75
CA PRO A 9 -8.71 -11.60 10.39
C PRO A 9 -7.96 -10.55 9.53
N PHE A 10 -6.69 -10.37 9.69
CA PHE A 10 -5.97 -9.25 9.09
C PHE A 10 -5.23 -9.59 7.79
N CYS A 11 -5.09 -10.86 7.44
CA CYS A 11 -4.29 -11.30 6.31
C CYS A 11 -4.97 -12.42 5.53
N ARG A 12 -4.96 -12.31 4.19
CA ARG A 12 -5.49 -13.37 3.32
C ARG A 12 -4.65 -14.64 3.37
N GLU A 13 -3.37 -14.53 3.62
CA GLU A 13 -2.47 -15.69 3.70
C GLU A 13 -2.58 -16.48 4.98
N LEU A 14 -3.36 -16.05 5.96
CA LEU A 14 -3.58 -16.73 7.23
C LEU A 14 -2.29 -16.99 8.06
N TRP A 15 -1.16 -16.45 7.65
CA TRP A 15 0.11 -16.50 8.35
C TRP A 15 1.03 -15.33 7.94
N SER A 16 1.96 -14.97 8.81
CA SER A 16 2.83 -13.82 8.62
C SER A 16 4.02 -14.12 7.70
N SER A 17 4.41 -13.17 6.88
CA SER A 17 5.68 -13.25 6.14
C SER A 17 6.92 -13.32 7.06
N ALA A 18 6.79 -12.86 8.30
CA ALA A 18 7.86 -12.98 9.31
C ALA A 18 8.11 -14.42 9.76
N GLU A 19 7.15 -15.31 9.53
CA GLU A 19 7.21 -16.73 9.89
C GLU A 19 7.75 -17.60 8.76
N GLN A 20 8.14 -17.02 7.64
CA GLN A 20 8.77 -17.75 6.55
C GLN A 20 10.18 -18.21 6.94
N GLN A 21 10.54 -19.42 6.51
CA GLN A 21 11.85 -20.04 6.78
C GLN A 21 12.17 -20.17 8.29
N GLN A 22 11.15 -20.32 9.11
CA GLN A 22 11.30 -20.63 10.53
C GLN A 22 11.15 -22.14 10.76
N ASN A 23 11.90 -22.63 11.73
CA ASN A 23 11.76 -24.02 12.16
C ASN A 23 10.46 -24.21 12.93
N TYR A 24 9.74 -25.27 12.62
CA TYR A 24 8.57 -25.71 13.38
C TYR A 24 8.54 -27.21 13.52
N LEU A 25 7.90 -27.69 14.56
CA LEU A 25 7.68 -29.12 14.82
C LEU A 25 6.21 -29.45 14.47
N PRO A 26 5.96 -30.29 13.44
CA PRO A 26 4.61 -30.77 13.16
C PRO A 26 4.06 -31.63 14.32
N GLY A 27 2.83 -31.36 14.76
CA GLY A 27 2.15 -32.17 15.77
C GLY A 27 1.46 -33.37 15.14
N VAL A 28 2.22 -34.38 14.72
CA VAL A 28 1.69 -35.62 14.13
C VAL A 28 1.88 -36.80 15.09
N PRO A 29 0.92 -37.77 15.14
CA PRO A 29 0.96 -38.88 16.09
C PRO A 29 2.25 -39.74 16.02
N GLU A 30 2.79 -39.92 14.82
CA GLU A 30 3.99 -40.68 14.53
C GLU A 30 5.27 -39.94 14.90
N GLY A 31 5.20 -38.71 15.30
CA GLY A 31 6.37 -37.85 15.48
C GLY A 31 6.90 -37.27 14.16
N SER A 32 7.71 -36.25 14.26
CA SER A 32 8.34 -35.60 13.09
C SER A 32 9.65 -34.94 13.48
N ASP A 33 10.53 -34.78 12.51
CA ASP A 33 11.67 -33.89 12.62
C ASP A 33 11.24 -32.41 12.43
N LEU A 34 12.18 -31.51 12.73
CA LEU A 34 11.99 -30.09 12.48
C LEU A 34 11.79 -29.81 10.99
N CYS A 35 10.75 -29.09 10.67
CA CYS A 35 10.44 -28.63 9.33
C CYS A 35 10.65 -27.10 9.21
N LEU A 36 10.79 -26.62 7.98
CA LEU A 36 10.84 -25.19 7.68
C LEU A 36 9.50 -24.72 7.14
N THR A 37 9.03 -23.59 7.63
CA THR A 37 7.88 -22.93 7.03
C THR A 37 8.21 -22.49 5.59
N PRO A 38 7.26 -22.61 4.66
CA PRO A 38 7.51 -22.29 3.26
C PRO A 38 7.76 -20.81 3.05
N VAL A 39 8.36 -20.47 1.93
CA VAL A 39 8.45 -19.09 1.43
C VAL A 39 7.25 -18.83 0.56
N SER A 40 6.52 -17.76 0.84
CA SER A 40 5.41 -17.30 -0.02
C SER A 40 5.96 -16.67 -1.29
N ALA A 41 5.30 -16.91 -2.41
CA ALA A 41 5.71 -16.34 -3.68
C ALA A 41 5.67 -14.81 -3.67
N PRO A 42 6.65 -14.11 -4.28
CA PRO A 42 6.69 -12.64 -4.30
C PRO A 42 5.42 -12.00 -4.86
N GLU A 43 4.73 -12.69 -5.74
CA GLU A 43 3.48 -12.27 -6.35
C GLU A 43 2.35 -12.13 -5.33
N ASN A 44 2.43 -12.82 -4.20
CA ASN A 44 1.49 -12.74 -3.09
C ASN A 44 1.80 -11.58 -2.12
N HIS A 45 2.91 -10.86 -2.32
CA HIS A 45 3.36 -9.77 -1.48
C HIS A 45 3.70 -8.56 -2.32
N TYR A 46 2.73 -7.67 -2.53
CA TYR A 46 2.98 -6.45 -3.28
C TYR A 46 2.28 -5.25 -2.67
N PHE A 47 2.83 -4.10 -2.99
CA PHE A 47 2.23 -2.79 -2.81
C PHE A 47 2.38 -2.04 -4.13
N ARG A 48 1.26 -1.68 -4.75
CA ARG A 48 1.24 -1.00 -6.05
C ARG A 48 0.45 0.28 -5.96
N ILE A 49 0.98 1.32 -6.57
CA ILE A 49 0.30 2.60 -6.76
C ILE A 49 0.20 2.84 -8.26
N LYS A 50 -1.01 3.10 -8.72
CA LYS A 50 -1.27 3.64 -10.06
C LYS A 50 -1.84 5.03 -9.89
N ALA A 51 -1.19 6.03 -10.47
CA ALA A 51 -1.65 7.41 -10.44
C ALA A 51 -1.93 7.89 -11.86
N ASP A 52 -3.00 8.66 -11.99
CA ASP A 52 -3.37 9.37 -13.20
C ASP A 52 -3.61 10.83 -12.79
N ASN A 53 -2.66 11.68 -13.15
CA ASN A 53 -2.58 13.04 -12.64
C ASN A 53 -2.44 14.04 -13.79
N ARG A 54 -3.08 15.19 -13.61
CA ARG A 54 -2.94 16.36 -14.47
C ARG A 54 -2.39 17.51 -13.66
N LEU A 55 -1.35 18.14 -14.17
CA LEU A 55 -0.82 19.39 -13.65
C LEU A 55 -1.37 20.53 -14.53
N ASP A 56 -2.14 21.41 -13.91
CA ASP A 56 -2.72 22.56 -14.59
C ASP A 56 -1.69 23.72 -14.68
N ALA A 57 -1.90 24.64 -15.64
CA ALA A 57 -1.04 25.79 -15.83
C ALA A 57 -0.95 26.73 -14.63
N ASP A 58 -1.93 26.64 -13.71
CA ASP A 58 -1.91 27.38 -12.45
C ASP A 58 -1.02 26.72 -11.37
N GLY A 59 -0.40 25.57 -11.68
CA GLY A 59 0.43 24.82 -10.76
C GLY A 59 -0.36 23.85 -9.85
N THR A 60 -1.68 23.74 -10.06
CA THR A 60 -2.52 22.81 -9.31
C THR A 60 -2.39 21.40 -9.87
N LEU A 61 -2.12 20.43 -9.01
CA LEU A 61 -2.15 18.99 -9.35
C LEU A 61 -3.52 18.43 -9.03
N ARG A 62 -4.15 17.80 -10.02
CA ARG A 62 -5.42 17.06 -9.86
C ARG A 62 -5.29 15.67 -10.39
N GLY A 63 -5.92 14.72 -9.75
CA GLY A 63 -5.90 13.36 -10.26
C GLY A 63 -6.52 12.33 -9.36
N THR A 64 -6.23 11.10 -9.74
CA THR A 64 -6.57 9.92 -8.96
C THR A 64 -5.31 9.09 -8.72
N PHE A 65 -5.23 8.44 -7.58
CA PHE A 65 -4.31 7.34 -7.39
C PHE A 65 -5.04 6.15 -6.78
N THR A 66 -4.63 4.98 -7.21
CA THR A 66 -5.17 3.72 -6.73
C THR A 66 -4.04 2.94 -6.05
N VAL A 67 -4.26 2.61 -4.80
CA VAL A 67 -3.41 1.71 -4.03
C VAL A 67 -3.99 0.31 -4.12
N THR A 68 -3.16 -0.66 -4.46
CA THR A 68 -3.48 -2.08 -4.36
C THR A 68 -2.37 -2.79 -3.61
N ALA A 69 -2.74 -3.71 -2.73
CA ALA A 69 -1.77 -4.44 -1.94
C ALA A 69 -2.22 -5.88 -1.70
N GLU A 70 -1.25 -6.76 -1.49
CA GLU A 70 -1.44 -8.16 -1.12
C GLU A 70 -0.44 -8.54 -0.03
N GLY A 71 -0.75 -9.62 0.70
CA GLY A 71 0.10 -10.15 1.77
C GLY A 71 0.27 -9.19 2.94
N GLN A 72 1.49 -9.01 3.41
CA GLN A 72 1.78 -8.15 4.55
C GLN A 72 1.36 -6.69 4.34
N SER A 73 1.49 -6.19 3.11
CA SER A 73 1.08 -4.82 2.77
C SER A 73 -0.44 -4.65 2.82
N ASP A 74 -1.19 -5.66 2.37
CA ASP A 74 -2.66 -5.70 2.49
C ASP A 74 -3.08 -5.68 3.97
N SER A 75 -2.48 -6.55 4.79
CA SER A 75 -2.72 -6.61 6.23
C SER A 75 -2.52 -5.26 6.92
N ASN A 76 -1.42 -4.59 6.63
CA ASN A 76 -1.10 -3.30 7.25
C ASN A 76 -2.08 -2.20 6.87
N ILE A 77 -2.52 -2.16 5.61
CA ILE A 77 -3.52 -1.19 5.17
C ILE A 77 -4.87 -1.50 5.84
N ARG A 78 -5.28 -2.78 5.86
CA ARG A 78 -6.55 -3.18 6.49
C ARG A 78 -6.60 -2.88 7.98
N ARG A 79 -5.47 -2.94 8.67
CA ARG A 79 -5.40 -2.61 10.08
C ARG A 79 -5.91 -1.20 10.38
N ILE A 80 -5.73 -0.25 9.47
CA ILE A 80 -6.28 1.12 9.60
C ILE A 80 -7.81 1.08 9.73
N PHE A 81 -8.46 0.16 9.00
CA PHE A 81 -9.92 0.05 8.95
C PHE A 81 -10.50 -0.86 10.04
N THR A 82 -9.73 -1.84 10.50
CA THR A 82 -10.18 -2.80 11.51
C THR A 82 -10.06 -2.25 12.92
N THR A 83 -9.07 -1.38 13.17
CA THR A 83 -8.83 -0.76 14.48
C THR A 83 -9.57 0.56 14.68
N GLY A 84 -10.08 1.18 13.60
CA GLY A 84 -10.79 2.45 13.63
C GLY A 84 -12.29 2.34 13.37
N PHE A 85 -13.03 3.37 13.78
CA PHE A 85 -14.44 3.51 13.45
C PHE A 85 -14.62 3.87 11.96
N GLN A 86 -15.64 3.34 11.35
CA GLN A 86 -15.93 3.59 9.93
C GLN A 86 -16.14 5.08 9.62
N SER A 87 -16.70 5.83 10.55
CA SER A 87 -16.86 7.28 10.45
C SER A 87 -15.52 8.03 10.31
N GLU A 88 -14.42 7.45 10.82
CA GLU A 88 -13.09 8.05 10.80
C GLU A 88 -12.25 7.64 9.57
N TRP A 89 -12.71 6.73 8.76
CA TRP A 89 -11.93 6.23 7.62
C TRP A 89 -11.55 7.35 6.64
N LYS A 90 -12.52 8.20 6.29
CA LYS A 90 -12.25 9.32 5.39
C LYS A 90 -11.22 10.29 5.97
N ASN A 91 -11.34 10.65 7.25
CA ASN A 91 -10.41 11.54 7.93
C ASN A 91 -9.00 10.93 8.00
N THR A 92 -8.91 9.60 8.18
CA THR A 92 -7.63 8.91 8.17
C THR A 92 -6.99 8.93 6.78
N MET A 93 -7.76 8.75 5.72
CA MET A 93 -7.25 8.86 4.34
C MET A 93 -6.84 10.29 3.99
N GLU A 94 -7.59 11.27 4.45
CA GLU A 94 -7.26 12.69 4.28
C GLU A 94 -5.93 13.05 4.97
N ARG A 95 -5.70 12.56 6.19
CA ARG A 95 -4.41 12.73 6.88
C ARG A 95 -3.24 12.13 6.11
N GLN A 96 -3.42 10.98 5.46
CA GLN A 96 -2.39 10.39 4.59
C GLN A 96 -2.06 11.31 3.41
N LEU A 97 -3.07 11.94 2.84
CA LEU A 97 -2.89 12.88 1.72
C LEU A 97 -2.25 14.20 2.19
N LEU A 98 -2.64 14.73 3.36
CA LEU A 98 -2.05 15.92 3.96
C LEU A 98 -0.55 15.75 4.28
N ALA A 99 -0.11 14.51 4.52
CA ALA A 99 1.31 14.21 4.68
C ALA A 99 2.13 14.38 3.40
N VAL A 100 1.50 14.40 2.23
CA VAL A 100 2.13 14.71 0.94
C VAL A 100 2.26 16.22 0.75
N SER A 101 1.20 16.95 1.05
CA SER A 101 1.16 18.41 1.00
C SER A 101 0.09 18.93 1.96
N PRO A 102 0.40 19.95 2.78
CA PRO A 102 -0.59 20.56 3.67
C PRO A 102 -1.73 21.26 2.91
N LYS A 103 -1.56 21.51 1.60
CA LYS A 103 -2.58 22.08 0.73
C LYS A 103 -3.44 21.03 0.03
N ALA A 104 -3.13 19.74 0.22
CA ALA A 104 -3.86 18.67 -0.43
C ALA A 104 -5.31 18.59 0.08
N ARG A 105 -6.22 18.30 -0.84
CA ARG A 105 -7.65 18.15 -0.57
C ARG A 105 -8.13 16.81 -1.09
N LEU A 106 -8.71 16.01 -0.24
CA LEU A 106 -9.35 14.75 -0.61
C LEU A 106 -10.76 15.05 -1.15
N LEU A 107 -10.96 14.84 -2.45
CA LEU A 107 -12.26 15.06 -3.09
C LEU A 107 -13.20 13.88 -2.87
N SER A 108 -12.67 12.67 -3.06
CA SER A 108 -13.40 11.43 -2.77
C SER A 108 -12.44 10.29 -2.51
N VAL A 109 -12.93 9.27 -1.81
CA VAL A 109 -12.26 8.01 -1.64
C VAL A 109 -13.24 6.88 -1.94
N ASP A 110 -12.78 5.94 -2.77
CA ASP A 110 -13.48 4.70 -3.07
C ASP A 110 -12.68 3.55 -2.47
N TYR A 111 -13.29 2.85 -1.55
CA TYR A 111 -12.68 1.68 -0.88
C TYR A 111 -12.84 0.38 -1.68
N GLY A 112 -13.53 0.44 -2.82
CA GLY A 112 -13.89 -0.74 -3.58
C GLY A 112 -14.81 -1.65 -2.79
N ARG A 113 -14.29 -2.80 -2.33
CA ARG A 113 -15.00 -3.66 -1.37
C ARG A 113 -14.76 -3.19 0.06
N ASN A 114 -15.57 -3.70 0.98
CA ASN A 114 -15.37 -3.39 2.39
C ASN A 114 -13.93 -3.72 2.82
N PRO A 115 -13.14 -2.74 3.26
CA PRO A 115 -11.76 -2.98 3.68
C PRO A 115 -11.60 -3.99 4.83
N LYS A 116 -12.66 -4.24 5.59
CA LYS A 116 -12.66 -5.26 6.66
C LYS A 116 -12.82 -6.69 6.11
N ASP A 117 -13.27 -6.84 4.88
CA ASP A 117 -13.40 -8.15 4.23
C ASP A 117 -12.07 -8.56 3.59
N TYR A 118 -11.21 -9.20 4.38
CA TYR A 118 -9.88 -9.65 3.96
C TYR A 118 -9.88 -10.91 3.10
N GLN A 119 -11.00 -11.66 3.06
CA GLN A 119 -11.05 -12.94 2.37
C GLN A 119 -11.35 -12.81 0.88
N SER A 120 -12.08 -11.77 0.49
CA SER A 120 -12.68 -11.70 -0.84
C SER A 120 -11.71 -11.26 -1.95
N ALA A 121 -10.78 -10.37 -1.67
CA ALA A 121 -9.81 -9.84 -2.64
C ALA A 121 -8.70 -9.03 -1.96
N PRO A 122 -7.57 -8.81 -2.65
CA PRO A 122 -6.58 -7.81 -2.24
C PRO A 122 -7.22 -6.45 -2.04
N ILE A 123 -6.69 -5.68 -1.08
CA ILE A 123 -7.22 -4.35 -0.83
C ILE A 123 -6.98 -3.43 -2.03
N LYS A 124 -7.99 -2.64 -2.34
CA LYS A 124 -7.92 -1.63 -3.39
C LYS A 124 -8.62 -0.37 -2.92
N ILE A 125 -7.89 0.74 -2.89
CA ILE A 125 -8.42 2.04 -2.49
C ILE A 125 -8.07 3.06 -3.56
N THR A 126 -9.07 3.80 -4.03
CA THR A 126 -8.87 4.86 -5.02
C THR A 126 -9.18 6.21 -4.40
N PHE A 127 -8.23 7.12 -4.50
CA PHE A 127 -8.35 8.50 -4.03
C PHE A 127 -8.52 9.43 -5.22
N ARG A 128 -9.43 10.38 -5.10
CA ARG A 128 -9.50 11.53 -5.99
C ARG A 128 -9.14 12.77 -5.19
N TYR A 129 -8.23 13.57 -5.71
CA TYR A 129 -7.64 14.65 -4.94
C TYR A 129 -7.25 15.84 -5.82
N GLU A 130 -7.01 16.97 -5.15
CA GLU A 130 -6.34 18.14 -5.73
C GLU A 130 -5.32 18.69 -4.75
N ILE A 131 -4.25 19.27 -5.28
CA ILE A 131 -3.22 19.96 -4.52
C ILE A 131 -2.95 21.31 -5.19
N PRO A 132 -3.53 22.39 -4.67
CA PRO A 132 -3.21 23.72 -5.14
C PRO A 132 -1.73 24.07 -4.91
N ASP A 133 -1.15 24.85 -5.83
CA ASP A 133 0.26 25.30 -5.77
C ASP A 133 1.26 24.14 -5.60
N TYR A 134 0.97 22.99 -6.21
CA TYR A 134 1.86 21.84 -6.17
C TYR A 134 3.17 22.08 -6.91
N ALA A 135 3.10 22.78 -8.06
CA ALA A 135 4.27 23.17 -8.82
C ALA A 135 4.72 24.58 -8.45
N LEU A 136 6.02 24.75 -8.31
CA LEU A 136 6.65 26.07 -8.24
C LEU A 136 6.68 26.67 -9.63
N LYS A 137 6.15 27.88 -9.77
CA LYS A 137 6.11 28.61 -11.04
C LYS A 137 7.32 29.51 -11.17
N GLY A 138 8.09 29.31 -12.23
CA GLY A 138 9.06 30.27 -12.76
C GLY A 138 8.44 31.09 -13.88
N LYS A 139 9.24 31.96 -14.47
CA LYS A 139 8.80 32.83 -15.59
C LYS A 139 8.31 32.00 -16.78
N ASP A 140 9.07 30.96 -17.14
CA ASP A 140 8.84 30.13 -18.33
C ASP A 140 8.91 28.64 -18.01
N MET A 141 8.74 28.26 -16.73
CA MET A 141 8.85 26.88 -16.28
C MET A 141 7.95 26.56 -15.09
N LEU A 142 7.57 25.28 -14.99
CA LEU A 142 6.97 24.69 -13.79
C LEU A 142 7.96 23.68 -13.21
N CYS A 143 8.26 23.80 -11.92
CA CYS A 143 9.08 22.85 -11.20
C CYS A 143 8.20 22.07 -10.21
N PHE A 144 8.16 20.76 -10.33
CA PHE A 144 7.34 19.91 -9.46
C PHE A 144 8.02 18.56 -9.22
N HIS A 145 7.62 17.93 -8.14
CA HIS A 145 8.05 16.56 -7.84
C HIS A 145 7.04 15.57 -8.43
N PRO A 146 7.43 14.64 -9.33
CA PRO A 146 6.47 13.79 -10.03
C PRO A 146 5.79 12.74 -9.16
N MET A 147 6.31 12.46 -7.96
CA MET A 147 5.76 11.45 -7.05
C MET A 147 4.94 12.11 -5.94
N VAL A 148 3.63 11.99 -6.04
CA VAL A 148 2.68 12.49 -5.03
C VAL A 148 2.75 11.71 -3.70
N MET A 149 3.29 10.49 -3.69
CA MET A 149 3.13 9.52 -2.59
C MET A 149 4.44 9.11 -1.91
N ASN A 150 5.31 10.06 -1.63
CA ASN A 150 6.57 9.81 -0.93
C ASN A 150 6.43 9.05 0.40
N ASN A 151 5.36 9.29 1.14
CA ASN A 151 5.14 8.64 2.44
C ASN A 151 4.77 7.15 2.30
N LEU A 152 4.01 6.79 1.26
CA LEU A 152 3.73 5.39 0.98
C LEU A 152 5.00 4.66 0.50
N TYR A 153 5.85 5.35 -0.25
CA TYR A 153 7.16 4.83 -0.63
C TYR A 153 8.08 4.61 0.57
N ASN A 154 8.05 5.50 1.55
CA ASN A 154 8.79 5.33 2.79
C ASN A 154 8.29 4.13 3.63
N GLN A 155 7.01 3.83 3.61
CA GLN A 155 6.48 2.61 4.21
C GLN A 155 7.03 1.37 3.49
N VAL A 156 7.01 1.33 2.17
CA VAL A 156 7.62 0.25 1.38
C VAL A 156 9.12 0.13 1.70
N ARG A 157 9.81 1.26 1.85
CA ARG A 157 11.23 1.27 2.18
C ARG A 157 11.53 0.72 3.59
N SER A 158 10.62 0.92 4.55
CA SER A 158 10.76 0.31 5.88
C SER A 158 10.62 -1.22 5.84
N TYR A 159 9.78 -1.74 4.96
CA TYR A 159 9.69 -3.19 4.70
C TYR A 159 10.94 -3.78 4.06
N LEU A 160 11.60 -3.03 3.20
CA LEU A 160 12.87 -3.46 2.60
C LEU A 160 14.00 -3.56 3.62
N ARG A 161 13.88 -2.88 4.78
CA ARG A 161 14.84 -2.94 5.87
C ARG A 161 14.65 -4.12 6.82
N ILE A 162 13.50 -4.74 6.80
CA ILE A 162 13.28 -5.97 7.56
C ILE A 162 13.95 -7.07 6.75
N ASP A 163 15.11 -7.50 7.20
CA ASP A 163 15.80 -8.67 6.69
C ASP A 163 15.03 -9.92 7.14
N THR A 164 13.94 -10.19 6.42
CA THR A 164 13.04 -11.31 6.70
C THR A 164 13.45 -12.57 5.96
N GLY A 165 14.67 -12.63 5.43
CA GLY A 165 15.14 -13.79 4.64
C GLY A 165 14.43 -13.95 3.29
N VAL A 166 13.48 -13.07 2.95
CA VAL A 166 12.85 -13.05 1.63
C VAL A 166 13.83 -12.47 0.62
N LYS A 167 14.59 -13.33 -0.02
CA LYS A 167 15.67 -12.95 -0.94
C LYS A 167 15.20 -12.28 -2.22
N GLU A 168 13.92 -12.41 -2.58
CA GLU A 168 13.39 -11.87 -3.83
C GLU A 168 12.00 -11.26 -3.64
N ARG A 169 11.96 -9.98 -3.29
CA ARG A 169 10.74 -9.18 -3.44
C ARG A 169 10.83 -8.39 -4.73
N LYS A 170 9.95 -8.66 -5.67
CA LYS A 170 9.82 -7.83 -6.87
C LYS A 170 8.96 -6.61 -6.55
N TYR A 171 9.60 -5.47 -6.37
CA TYR A 171 8.93 -4.19 -6.30
C TYR A 171 8.97 -3.53 -7.67
N GLY A 172 7.80 -3.27 -8.24
CA GLY A 172 7.68 -2.52 -9.48
C GLY A 172 7.03 -1.17 -9.20
N LEU A 173 7.78 -0.09 -9.33
CA LEU A 173 7.21 1.24 -9.48
C LEU A 173 7.12 1.54 -10.98
N LYS A 174 5.89 1.49 -11.52
CA LYS A 174 5.62 1.95 -12.88
C LYS A 174 4.87 3.27 -12.79
N MET A 175 5.56 4.35 -13.07
CA MET A 175 4.94 5.67 -13.22
C MET A 175 4.73 5.94 -14.70
N LEU A 176 3.47 6.15 -15.09
CA LEU A 176 3.12 6.64 -16.42
C LEU A 176 2.78 8.12 -16.28
N VAL A 177 3.65 8.98 -16.76
CA VAL A 177 3.39 10.42 -16.86
C VAL A 177 2.95 10.69 -18.29
N HIS A 178 1.68 11.00 -18.48
CA HIS A 178 1.14 11.49 -19.73
C HIS A 178 1.12 13.01 -19.66
N GLY A 179 2.09 13.65 -20.29
CA GLY A 179 2.13 15.10 -20.47
C GLY A 179 1.81 15.42 -21.92
N TRP A 180 0.76 16.19 -22.19
CA TRP A 180 0.57 16.88 -23.43
C TRP A 180 1.15 18.28 -23.25
N TRP A 181 2.26 18.53 -23.89
CA TRP A 181 2.84 19.87 -23.99
C TRP A 181 2.35 20.46 -25.32
N ASN A 182 1.44 21.39 -25.28
CA ASN A 182 1.15 22.34 -26.36
C ASN A 182 1.75 23.69 -26.03
#